data_905a1195f0fdc51825cb2caa64667cd4
#
_entry.id   905a1195f0fdc51825cb2caa64667cd4
#
_cell.length_a   1.000
_cell.length_b   1.000
_cell.length_c   1.000
_cell.angle_alpha   90.00
_cell.angle_beta   90.00
_cell.angle_gamma   90.00
#
_symmetry.space_group_name_H-M   'P 1'
#
loop_
_entity.id
_entity.type
_entity.pdbx_description
1 polymer ?
#
loop_
_entity_poly.entity_id
_entity_poly.type
_entity_poly.pdbx_seq_one_letter_code
_entity_poly.pdbx_strand_id
1 'polypeptide(L)'
;MNHTKDARRIGLVDVDGHNGFPNLALMRISAWHKALGDMVEWWDGMLPYDRIYMSKVFTFSPDNDTVMQSDEIIRGGTGYRDYGSLPEEIEAMPPDYSIYPRYPYAVGFLTRGCIRSCPWCIVPRKEGGIALPRHGRRSSVRTAGRSFFLDNNVLAHEHGFATDRGNGPCGCEKWIFNQGVRHPGLLHRRSPQCSLSCIG
;
A
#
# COMPACT_ATOMS: atom_id res chain seq x y z
N MET A 1 -28.87 9.60 25.00
CA MET A 1 -28.82 8.15 24.83
C MET A 1 -27.68 7.87 23.90
N ASN A 2 -26.48 7.50 24.44
CA ASN A 2 -25.36 7.07 23.64
C ASN A 2 -25.66 5.65 23.14
N HIS A 3 -26.04 5.51 21.87
CA HIS A 3 -25.96 4.23 21.21
C HIS A 3 -24.48 3.88 21.11
N THR A 4 -23.98 3.04 21.98
CA THR A 4 -22.76 2.28 21.76
C THR A 4 -23.02 1.45 20.50
N LYS A 5 -22.48 1.88 19.36
CA LYS A 5 -22.54 1.13 18.13
C LYS A 5 -21.78 -0.17 18.40
N ASP A 6 -22.47 -1.30 18.34
CA ASP A 6 -21.82 -2.59 18.52
C ASP A 6 -20.64 -2.70 17.53
N ALA A 7 -19.49 -3.15 18.04
CA ALA A 7 -18.29 -3.34 17.22
C ALA A 7 -18.59 -4.36 16.13
N ARG A 8 -18.41 -3.97 14.88
CA ARG A 8 -18.63 -4.86 13.73
C ARG A 8 -17.44 -5.80 13.57
N ARG A 9 -17.71 -6.98 13.03
CA ARG A 9 -16.70 -7.95 12.65
C ARG A 9 -16.38 -7.81 11.17
N ILE A 10 -15.16 -7.44 10.86
CA ILE A 10 -14.67 -7.15 9.51
C ILE A 10 -13.67 -8.22 9.08
N GLY A 11 -14.00 -8.92 8.00
CA GLY A 11 -13.12 -9.90 7.37
C GLY A 11 -12.29 -9.29 6.25
N LEU A 12 -11.02 -9.67 6.15
CA LEU A 12 -10.14 -9.28 5.07
C LEU A 12 -9.75 -10.49 4.24
N VAL A 13 -9.78 -10.36 2.90
CA VAL A 13 -9.34 -11.38 1.95
C VAL A 13 -8.36 -10.75 0.96
N ASP A 14 -7.11 -11.17 1.04
CA ASP A 14 -6.08 -10.84 0.05
C ASP A 14 -6.00 -12.00 -0.95
N VAL A 15 -6.65 -11.82 -2.10
CA VAL A 15 -6.74 -12.87 -3.14
C VAL A 15 -5.36 -13.20 -3.71
N ASP A 16 -4.45 -12.24 -3.70
CA ASP A 16 -3.06 -12.39 -4.17
C ASP A 16 -2.07 -12.70 -3.04
N GLY A 17 -2.55 -12.90 -1.81
CA GLY A 17 -1.74 -12.99 -0.57
C GLY A 17 -0.70 -14.11 -0.55
N HIS A 18 -0.81 -15.08 -1.46
CA HIS A 18 0.19 -16.14 -1.67
C HIS A 18 1.57 -15.59 -2.09
N ASN A 19 1.64 -14.35 -2.56
CA ASN A 19 2.89 -13.67 -2.94
C ASN A 19 3.72 -13.21 -1.74
N GLY A 20 3.14 -13.19 -0.53
CA GLY A 20 3.78 -12.64 0.67
C GLY A 20 3.99 -11.12 0.64
N PHE A 21 3.45 -10.42 -0.36
CA PHE A 21 3.53 -8.97 -0.51
C PHE A 21 2.29 -8.30 0.10
N PRO A 22 2.45 -7.26 0.95
CA PRO A 22 1.32 -6.65 1.63
C PRO A 22 0.41 -5.86 0.70
N ASN A 23 -0.89 -6.00 0.89
CA ASN A 23 -1.90 -5.24 0.18
C ASN A 23 -2.20 -3.92 0.90
N LEU A 24 -1.72 -2.81 0.35
CA LEU A 24 -1.82 -1.49 0.97
C LEU A 24 -3.27 -1.02 1.17
N ALA A 25 -4.19 -1.41 0.27
CA ALA A 25 -5.59 -1.08 0.41
C ALA A 25 -6.22 -1.76 1.63
N LEU A 26 -5.97 -3.06 1.81
CA LEU A 26 -6.45 -3.80 2.99
C LEU A 26 -5.82 -3.28 4.30
N MET A 27 -4.54 -2.87 4.27
CA MET A 27 -3.89 -2.26 5.44
C MET A 27 -4.58 -0.96 5.86
N ARG A 28 -4.99 -0.12 4.92
CA ARG A 28 -5.70 1.14 5.21
C ARG A 28 -7.13 0.89 5.67
N ILE A 29 -7.84 -0.05 5.05
CA ILE A 29 -9.17 -0.49 5.47
C ILE A 29 -9.11 -1.01 6.91
N SER A 30 -8.12 -1.84 7.24
CA SER A 30 -7.90 -2.33 8.60
C SER A 30 -7.70 -1.19 9.59
N ALA A 31 -6.81 -0.25 9.28
CA ALA A 31 -6.55 0.91 10.14
C ALA A 31 -7.83 1.73 10.40
N TRP A 32 -8.63 1.97 9.35
CA TRP A 32 -9.87 2.74 9.43
C TRP A 32 -10.92 2.06 10.31
N HIS A 33 -11.18 0.77 10.09
CA HIS A 33 -12.13 0.02 10.90
C HIS A 33 -11.70 -0.11 12.35
N LYS A 34 -10.42 -0.35 12.61
CA LYS A 34 -9.88 -0.37 13.98
C LYS A 34 -10.01 0.98 14.68
N ALA A 35 -9.85 2.09 13.95
CA ALA A 35 -10.08 3.43 14.48
C ALA A 35 -11.56 3.68 14.83
N LEU A 36 -12.50 3.00 14.17
CA LEU A 36 -13.93 3.02 14.51
C LEU A 36 -14.31 2.08 15.67
N GLY A 37 -13.36 1.28 16.18
CA GLY A 37 -13.59 0.29 17.21
C GLY A 37 -14.08 -1.06 16.70
N ASP A 38 -14.06 -1.29 15.39
CA ASP A 38 -14.45 -2.56 14.78
C ASP A 38 -13.37 -3.63 15.01
N MET A 39 -13.77 -4.91 15.07
CA MET A 39 -12.87 -6.05 15.10
C MET A 39 -12.45 -6.41 13.67
N VAL A 40 -11.17 -6.36 13.37
CA VAL A 40 -10.64 -6.63 12.03
C VAL A 40 -9.69 -7.82 12.06
N GLU A 41 -9.94 -8.79 11.20
CA GLU A 41 -9.13 -10.00 11.08
C GLU A 41 -9.10 -10.54 9.64
N TRP A 42 -8.18 -11.45 9.36
CA TRP A 42 -8.24 -12.23 8.12
C TRP A 42 -9.46 -13.16 8.17
N TRP A 43 -10.19 -13.22 7.07
CA TRP A 43 -11.32 -14.14 6.93
C TRP A 43 -10.86 -15.59 7.11
N ASP A 44 -11.50 -16.31 8.01
CA ASP A 44 -11.12 -17.69 8.40
C ASP A 44 -12.01 -18.79 7.79
N GLY A 45 -13.10 -18.40 7.11
CA GLY A 45 -14.03 -19.32 6.45
C GLY A 45 -15.07 -19.96 7.37
N MET A 46 -15.01 -19.76 8.68
CA MET A 46 -15.89 -20.44 9.63
C MET A 46 -16.86 -19.49 10.36
N LEU A 47 -16.49 -18.26 10.51
CA LEU A 47 -17.23 -17.27 11.29
C LEU A 47 -18.05 -16.34 10.39
N PRO A 48 -19.22 -15.87 10.86
CA PRO A 48 -19.96 -14.82 10.17
C PRO A 48 -19.30 -13.46 10.37
N TYR A 49 -19.39 -12.62 9.35
CA TYR A 49 -18.87 -11.25 9.35
C TYR A 49 -19.97 -10.25 8.98
N ASP A 50 -19.94 -9.07 9.57
CA ASP A 50 -20.82 -7.96 9.14
C ASP A 50 -20.39 -7.48 7.74
N ARG A 51 -19.07 -7.48 7.49
CA ARG A 51 -18.52 -7.08 6.18
C ARG A 51 -17.22 -7.78 5.87
N ILE A 52 -17.06 -8.16 4.60
CA ILE A 52 -15.80 -8.71 4.08
C ILE A 52 -15.28 -7.80 2.97
N TYR A 53 -14.01 -7.46 3.05
CA TYR A 53 -13.28 -6.78 1.97
C TYR A 53 -12.37 -7.76 1.26
N MET A 54 -12.60 -7.93 -0.05
CA MET A 54 -11.77 -8.75 -0.92
C MET A 54 -10.96 -7.87 -1.85
N SER A 55 -9.66 -7.97 -1.81
CA SER A 55 -8.77 -7.24 -2.71
C SER A 55 -8.05 -8.18 -3.65
N LYS A 56 -8.10 -7.86 -4.95
CA LYS A 56 -7.41 -8.58 -6.02
C LYS A 56 -6.67 -7.59 -6.90
N VAL A 57 -5.35 -7.75 -7.01
CA VAL A 57 -4.48 -6.86 -7.79
C VAL A 57 -4.30 -7.38 -9.21
N PHE A 58 -4.08 -8.69 -9.38
CA PHE A 58 -3.78 -9.29 -10.68
C PHE A 58 -5.00 -9.98 -11.29
N THR A 59 -5.27 -9.71 -12.57
CA THR A 59 -6.39 -10.31 -13.29
C THR A 59 -6.25 -11.82 -13.51
N PHE A 60 -5.01 -12.32 -13.50
CA PHE A 60 -4.71 -13.74 -13.69
C PHE A 60 -4.72 -14.56 -12.40
N SER A 61 -4.77 -13.93 -11.23
CA SER A 61 -4.92 -14.68 -9.97
C SER A 61 -6.26 -15.40 -9.94
N PRO A 62 -6.30 -16.65 -9.49
CA PRO A 62 -7.56 -17.36 -9.29
C PRO A 62 -8.41 -16.59 -8.27
N ASP A 63 -9.71 -16.58 -8.46
CA ASP A 63 -10.61 -15.98 -7.49
C ASP A 63 -10.84 -16.89 -6.28
N ASN A 64 -11.37 -16.33 -5.21
CA ASN A 64 -11.82 -17.11 -4.08
C ASN A 64 -13.33 -17.35 -4.24
N ASP A 65 -13.69 -18.55 -4.71
CA ASP A 65 -15.08 -18.97 -4.98
C ASP A 65 -15.75 -19.58 -3.73
N THR A 66 -15.10 -19.51 -2.57
CA THR A 66 -15.66 -20.05 -1.33
C THR A 66 -16.87 -19.21 -0.90
N VAL A 67 -17.92 -19.90 -0.46
CA VAL A 67 -19.10 -19.25 0.12
C VAL A 67 -18.70 -18.57 1.44
N MET A 68 -18.88 -17.27 1.51
CA MET A 68 -18.54 -16.46 2.67
C MET A 68 -19.81 -16.03 3.39
N GLN A 69 -19.87 -16.29 4.70
CA GLN A 69 -20.97 -15.82 5.54
C GLN A 69 -20.71 -14.37 5.94
N SER A 70 -21.41 -13.44 5.28
CA SER A 70 -21.30 -12.00 5.55
C SER A 70 -22.55 -11.27 5.09
N ASP A 71 -22.91 -10.19 5.79
CA ASP A 71 -23.99 -9.31 5.38
C ASP A 71 -23.63 -8.54 4.10
N GLU A 72 -22.34 -8.20 3.94
CA GLU A 72 -21.86 -7.46 2.78
C GLU A 72 -20.44 -7.92 2.38
N ILE A 73 -20.25 -8.12 1.07
CA ILE A 73 -18.92 -8.43 0.49
C ILE A 73 -18.56 -7.33 -0.51
N ILE A 74 -17.49 -6.59 -0.20
CA ILE A 74 -16.95 -5.54 -1.06
C ILE A 74 -15.71 -6.06 -1.77
N ARG A 75 -15.78 -6.13 -3.10
CA ARG A 75 -14.67 -6.52 -3.97
C ARG A 75 -14.05 -5.30 -4.59
N GLY A 76 -12.72 -5.20 -4.57
CA GLY A 76 -12.00 -4.07 -5.14
C GLY A 76 -10.62 -4.45 -5.66
N GLY A 77 -10.06 -3.52 -6.43
CA GLY A 77 -8.73 -3.65 -6.99
C GLY A 77 -8.71 -4.02 -8.48
N THR A 78 -7.55 -3.82 -9.07
CA THR A 78 -7.33 -3.94 -10.53
C THR A 78 -7.68 -5.32 -11.08
N GLY A 79 -7.50 -6.37 -10.29
CA GLY A 79 -7.84 -7.74 -10.63
C GLY A 79 -9.34 -7.96 -10.85
N TYR A 80 -10.18 -7.20 -10.16
CA TYR A 80 -11.63 -7.15 -10.37
C TYR A 80 -12.06 -6.10 -11.40
N ARG A 81 -11.08 -5.47 -12.10
CA ARG A 81 -11.30 -4.35 -13.03
C ARG A 81 -11.92 -3.13 -12.36
N ASP A 82 -11.79 -3.04 -11.05
CA ASP A 82 -12.11 -1.85 -10.30
C ASP A 82 -10.88 -0.93 -10.28
N TYR A 83 -11.02 0.24 -10.91
CA TYR A 83 -9.96 1.24 -11.02
C TYR A 83 -10.22 2.44 -10.11
N GLY A 84 -11.25 2.36 -9.27
CA GLY A 84 -11.57 3.36 -8.28
C GLY A 84 -10.48 3.51 -7.21
N SER A 85 -10.51 4.66 -6.55
CA SER A 85 -9.74 4.89 -5.32
C SER A 85 -10.59 4.51 -4.11
N LEU A 86 -9.95 4.20 -3.01
CA LEU A 86 -10.64 4.09 -1.73
C LEU A 86 -11.28 5.44 -1.36
N PRO A 87 -12.36 5.45 -0.57
CA PRO A 87 -12.88 6.67 0.05
C PRO A 87 -11.75 7.47 0.72
N GLU A 88 -11.86 8.80 0.69
CA GLU A 88 -10.78 9.69 1.11
C GLU A 88 -10.39 9.46 2.57
N GLU A 89 -11.36 9.21 3.45
CA GLU A 89 -11.13 8.90 4.85
C GLU A 89 -10.31 7.62 5.07
N ILE A 90 -10.46 6.62 4.19
CA ILE A 90 -9.68 5.38 4.24
C ILE A 90 -8.31 5.59 3.57
N GLU A 91 -8.28 6.31 2.45
CA GLU A 91 -7.04 6.61 1.73
C GLU A 91 -6.07 7.43 2.59
N ALA A 92 -6.59 8.29 3.48
CA ALA A 92 -5.81 9.09 4.41
C ALA A 92 -5.23 8.30 5.59
N MET A 93 -5.74 7.09 5.86
CA MET A 93 -5.26 6.29 7.00
C MET A 93 -3.84 5.79 6.78
N PRO A 94 -3.01 5.77 7.84
CA PRO A 94 -1.73 5.10 7.79
C PRO A 94 -1.94 3.59 7.62
N PRO A 95 -1.03 2.90 6.91
CA PRO A 95 -1.12 1.45 6.76
C PRO A 95 -1.01 0.71 8.10
N ASP A 96 -1.91 -0.23 8.34
CA ASP A 96 -1.86 -1.11 9.49
C ASP A 96 -0.96 -2.32 9.21
N TYR A 97 0.26 -2.28 9.73
CA TYR A 97 1.23 -3.37 9.58
C TYR A 97 0.92 -4.59 10.47
N SER A 98 0.01 -4.48 11.42
CA SER A 98 -0.32 -5.60 12.31
C SER A 98 -0.95 -6.78 11.56
N ILE A 99 -1.58 -6.54 10.40
CA ILE A 99 -2.14 -7.61 9.56
C ILE A 99 -1.08 -8.33 8.70
N TYR A 100 0.14 -7.75 8.57
CA TYR A 100 1.30 -8.38 7.90
C TYR A 100 2.54 -8.38 8.80
N PRO A 101 2.52 -9.03 9.96
CA PRO A 101 3.56 -8.88 11.00
C PRO A 101 4.94 -9.39 10.56
N ARG A 102 5.00 -10.23 9.53
CA ARG A 102 6.26 -10.77 9.00
C ARG A 102 6.90 -9.93 7.91
N TYR A 103 6.20 -8.88 7.45
CA TYR A 103 6.73 -8.03 6.38
C TYR A 103 7.64 -6.95 6.96
N PRO A 104 8.95 -6.94 6.60
CA PRO A 104 9.95 -6.12 7.30
C PRO A 104 10.11 -4.72 6.73
N TYR A 105 9.35 -4.34 5.69
CA TYR A 105 9.51 -3.07 4.99
C TYR A 105 8.30 -2.16 5.19
N ALA A 106 8.54 -0.85 5.25
CA ALA A 106 7.48 0.12 5.02
C ALA A 106 7.10 0.14 3.53
N VAL A 107 5.81 0.24 3.22
CA VAL A 107 5.29 0.26 1.85
C VAL A 107 4.56 1.58 1.59
N GLY A 108 4.79 2.19 0.44
CA GLY A 108 4.12 3.45 0.10
C GLY A 108 4.42 3.93 -1.30
N PHE A 109 4.05 5.18 -1.56
CA PHE A 109 4.29 5.87 -2.81
C PHE A 109 4.95 7.22 -2.55
N LEU A 110 5.93 7.58 -3.37
CA LEU A 110 6.47 8.95 -3.46
C LEU A 110 5.69 9.76 -4.49
N THR A 111 5.28 9.10 -5.58
CA THR A 111 4.47 9.66 -6.65
C THR A 111 3.37 8.68 -7.04
N ARG A 112 2.32 9.17 -7.70
CA ARG A 112 1.26 8.38 -8.31
C ARG A 112 1.17 8.75 -9.78
N GLY A 113 0.69 7.81 -10.60
CA GLY A 113 0.52 8.04 -12.02
C GLY A 113 1.83 7.93 -12.83
N CYS A 114 1.76 8.32 -14.08
CA CYS A 114 2.91 8.25 -15.01
C CYS A 114 2.79 9.34 -16.07
N ILE A 115 3.94 9.81 -16.57
CA ILE A 115 3.99 10.76 -17.72
C ILE A 115 3.70 10.07 -19.06
N ARG A 116 3.73 8.72 -19.10
CA ARG A 116 3.55 7.94 -20.32
C ARG A 116 2.11 7.45 -20.45
N SER A 117 1.62 7.40 -21.69
CA SER A 117 0.30 6.86 -22.04
C SER A 117 0.44 5.59 -22.88
N CYS A 118 1.19 4.59 -22.38
CA CYS A 118 1.40 3.35 -23.10
C CYS A 118 0.08 2.60 -23.32
N PRO A 119 -0.24 2.13 -24.53
CA PRO A 119 -1.55 1.54 -24.88
C PRO A 119 -1.97 0.34 -24.02
N TRP A 120 -0.99 -0.44 -23.55
CA TRP A 120 -1.20 -1.65 -22.74
C TRP A 120 -1.12 -1.39 -21.23
N CYS A 121 -0.83 -0.14 -20.81
CA CYS A 121 -0.61 0.18 -19.41
C CYS A 121 -1.90 0.67 -18.74
N ILE A 122 -2.18 0.13 -17.55
CA ILE A 122 -3.36 0.50 -16.77
C ILE A 122 -3.18 1.83 -16.02
N VAL A 123 -1.93 2.26 -15.79
CA VAL A 123 -1.62 3.42 -14.93
C VAL A 123 -2.29 4.71 -15.40
N PRO A 124 -2.25 5.10 -16.69
CA PRO A 124 -2.92 6.32 -17.14
C PRO A 124 -4.43 6.32 -16.87
N ARG A 125 -5.06 5.13 -16.96
CA ARG A 125 -6.49 4.97 -16.72
C ARG A 125 -6.84 4.99 -15.23
N LYS A 126 -5.99 4.38 -14.38
CA LYS A 126 -6.25 4.22 -12.96
C LYS A 126 -5.78 5.42 -12.14
N GLU A 127 -4.63 5.98 -12.45
CA GLU A 127 -3.95 6.97 -11.63
C GLU A 127 -3.76 8.32 -12.34
N GLY A 128 -3.93 8.35 -13.68
CA GLY A 128 -3.75 9.56 -14.48
C GLY A 128 -2.30 9.97 -14.68
N GLY A 129 -2.09 11.28 -14.84
CA GLY A 129 -0.76 11.89 -14.94
C GLY A 129 0.01 11.81 -13.64
N ILE A 130 1.34 11.98 -13.73
CA ILE A 130 2.20 11.92 -12.55
C ILE A 130 1.90 13.06 -11.58
N ALA A 131 1.72 12.74 -10.31
CA ALA A 131 1.44 13.69 -9.24
C ALA A 131 1.99 13.18 -7.91
N LEU A 132 2.07 14.08 -6.94
CA LEU A 132 2.36 13.69 -5.56
C LEU A 132 1.11 13.05 -4.93
N PRO A 133 1.27 12.02 -4.07
CA PRO A 133 0.14 11.44 -3.37
C PRO A 133 -0.59 12.49 -2.53
N ARG A 134 -1.91 12.49 -2.57
CA ARG A 134 -2.74 13.42 -1.78
C ARG A 134 -2.59 13.16 -0.28
N HIS A 135 -2.53 11.88 0.09
CA HIS A 135 -2.45 11.41 1.47
C HIS A 135 -1.27 10.47 1.67
N GLY A 136 -0.68 10.46 2.85
CA GLY A 136 0.24 9.41 3.28
C GLY A 136 1.71 9.55 2.86
N ARG A 137 2.17 10.74 2.52
CA ARG A 137 3.58 11.00 2.16
C ARG A 137 4.61 10.58 3.22
N ARG A 138 4.23 10.49 4.49
CA ARG A 138 5.17 10.31 5.61
C ARG A 138 4.82 9.23 6.62
N SER A 139 3.64 8.62 6.54
CA SER A 139 3.17 7.83 7.68
C SER A 139 3.73 6.41 7.76
N SER A 140 4.21 5.88 6.66
CA SER A 140 4.66 4.48 6.61
C SER A 140 6.17 4.28 6.82
N VAL A 141 6.97 5.34 6.75
CA VAL A 141 8.45 5.24 6.70
C VAL A 141 9.10 5.13 8.09
N ARG A 142 8.36 5.35 9.17
CA ARG A 142 8.97 5.64 10.49
C ARG A 142 9.51 4.44 11.29
N THR A 143 9.25 3.19 10.89
CA THR A 143 9.51 2.07 11.81
C THR A 143 10.47 1.00 11.31
N ALA A 144 10.71 0.88 10.02
CA ALA A 144 11.36 -0.31 9.46
C ALA A 144 12.81 -0.12 8.97
N GLY A 145 13.38 1.07 9.02
CA GLY A 145 14.73 1.34 8.46
C GLY A 145 14.89 1.05 6.97
N ARG A 146 13.88 0.46 6.33
CA ARG A 146 13.81 0.16 4.89
C ARG A 146 12.43 0.42 4.38
N SER A 147 12.32 1.06 3.21
CA SER A 147 11.05 1.37 2.55
C SER A 147 10.99 0.78 1.16
N PHE A 148 9.84 0.24 0.80
CA PHE A 148 9.53 -0.27 -0.53
C PHE A 148 8.53 0.66 -1.20
N PHE A 149 8.92 1.29 -2.32
CA PHE A 149 8.06 2.22 -3.04
C PHE A 149 7.41 1.55 -4.25
N LEU A 150 6.11 1.72 -4.37
CA LEU A 150 5.25 1.13 -5.40
C LEU A 150 5.07 2.07 -6.60
N ASP A 151 5.95 3.06 -6.73
CA ASP A 151 5.86 4.08 -7.77
C ASP A 151 5.98 3.50 -9.18
N ASN A 152 5.18 4.03 -10.09
CA ASN A 152 5.22 3.63 -11.50
C ASN A 152 6.37 4.31 -12.27
N ASN A 153 6.67 5.58 -11.96
CA ASN A 153 7.72 6.35 -12.65
C ASN A 153 8.20 7.52 -11.79
N VAL A 154 8.76 7.24 -10.63
CA VAL A 154 9.21 8.26 -9.67
C VAL A 154 10.23 9.25 -10.23
N LEU A 155 11.08 8.79 -11.17
CA LEU A 155 12.14 9.62 -11.80
C LEU A 155 11.59 10.73 -12.69
N ALA A 156 10.34 10.61 -13.13
CA ALA A 156 9.73 11.58 -14.02
C ALA A 156 9.11 12.79 -13.28
N HIS A 157 9.11 12.78 -11.94
CA HIS A 157 8.61 13.89 -11.14
C HIS A 157 9.78 14.64 -10.50
N GLU A 158 9.83 15.96 -10.65
CA GLU A 158 10.90 16.82 -10.13
C GLU A 158 11.12 16.67 -8.61
N HIS A 159 10.06 16.38 -7.86
CA HIS A 159 10.13 16.15 -6.42
C HIS A 159 10.11 14.66 -6.03
N GLY A 160 10.18 13.74 -7.00
CA GLY A 160 10.13 12.31 -6.73
C GLY A 160 11.25 11.83 -5.80
N PHE A 161 12.44 12.42 -5.91
CA PHE A 161 13.58 12.18 -5.02
C PHE A 161 13.86 13.31 -4.02
N ALA A 162 13.31 14.50 -4.26
CA ALA A 162 13.63 15.67 -3.42
C ALA A 162 12.89 15.69 -2.09
N THR A 163 11.90 14.83 -1.90
CA THR A 163 11.01 14.85 -0.73
C THR A 163 11.65 14.37 0.56
N ASP A 164 12.89 13.90 0.51
CA ASP A 164 13.54 13.29 1.69
C ASP A 164 14.77 14.05 2.24
N ARG A 165 15.00 15.28 1.82
CA ARG A 165 16.09 16.11 2.40
C ARG A 165 15.68 16.90 3.64
N GLY A 166 14.51 16.63 4.22
CA GLY A 166 13.98 17.40 5.36
C GLY A 166 13.84 16.59 6.63
N ASN A 167 14.77 16.74 7.58
CA ASN A 167 14.64 16.43 9.00
C ASN A 167 14.62 14.96 9.43
N GLY A 168 15.68 14.21 9.18
CA GLY A 168 15.99 13.02 9.96
C GLY A 168 17.46 13.03 10.38
N PRO A 169 17.81 12.68 11.63
CA PRO A 169 19.19 12.46 11.99
C PRO A 169 19.72 11.27 11.18
N CYS A 170 20.70 11.52 10.33
CA CYS A 170 21.60 10.58 9.69
C CYS A 170 21.07 9.14 9.50
N GLY A 171 20.06 8.96 8.63
CA GLY A 171 19.53 7.64 8.27
C GLY A 171 19.93 7.29 6.85
N CYS A 172 20.88 6.39 6.66
CA CYS A 172 21.13 5.76 5.37
C CYS A 172 19.95 4.83 5.05
N GLU A 173 18.85 5.38 4.52
CA GLU A 173 17.71 4.58 4.07
C GLU A 173 18.05 3.90 2.76
N LYS A 174 17.96 2.58 2.74
CA LYS A 174 18.00 1.80 1.50
C LYS A 174 16.65 1.86 0.83
N TRP A 175 16.59 2.54 -0.30
CA TRP A 175 15.41 2.65 -1.13
C TRP A 175 15.32 1.45 -2.09
N ILE A 176 14.19 0.78 -2.11
CA ILE A 176 13.91 -0.30 -3.05
C ILE A 176 12.76 0.15 -3.94
N PHE A 177 13.04 0.32 -5.24
CA PHE A 177 12.03 0.67 -6.23
C PHE A 177 11.58 -0.56 -7.00
N ASN A 178 10.26 -0.75 -7.12
CA ASN A 178 9.69 -1.74 -8.00
C ASN A 178 9.63 -1.20 -9.43
N GLN A 179 10.80 -0.89 -10.02
CA GLN A 179 10.89 -0.59 -11.42
C GLN A 179 11.31 -1.86 -12.15
N GLY A 180 10.40 -2.45 -12.93
CA GLY A 180 10.65 -3.64 -13.74
C GLY A 180 11.69 -3.48 -14.87
N VAL A 181 12.53 -2.43 -14.80
CA VAL A 181 13.66 -2.18 -15.69
C VAL A 181 14.90 -2.05 -14.83
N ARG A 182 15.73 -3.09 -14.86
CA ARG A 182 17.10 -3.01 -14.35
C ARG A 182 17.86 -2.00 -15.21
N HIS A 183 18.04 -0.78 -14.74
CA HIS A 183 19.08 0.10 -15.26
C HIS A 183 20.38 -0.23 -14.50
N PRO A 184 21.35 -0.86 -15.15
CA PRO A 184 22.68 -1.08 -14.57
C PRO A 184 23.41 0.27 -14.53
N GLY A 185 23.34 1.00 -13.47
CA GLY A 185 24.06 2.27 -13.32
C GLY A 185 23.47 3.28 -12.34
N LEU A 186 22.23 3.12 -11.91
CA LEU A 186 21.60 4.09 -11.00
C LEU A 186 21.61 3.68 -9.51
N LEU A 187 22.11 2.49 -9.19
CA LEU A 187 22.16 1.95 -7.83
C LEU A 187 23.31 2.49 -6.96
N HIS A 188 24.19 3.33 -7.48
CA HIS A 188 25.35 3.84 -6.75
C HIS A 188 25.64 5.32 -7.07
N ARG A 189 24.73 6.23 -6.80
CA ARG A 189 25.16 7.57 -6.42
C ARG A 189 25.15 7.66 -4.89
N ARG A 190 26.28 7.28 -4.30
CA ARG A 190 26.64 7.75 -2.96
C ARG A 190 26.63 9.27 -3.01
N SER A 191 25.81 9.89 -2.17
CA SER A 191 26.00 11.30 -1.87
C SER A 191 27.42 11.46 -1.32
N PRO A 192 28.19 12.47 -1.75
CA PRO A 192 29.58 12.65 -1.32
C PRO A 192 29.77 12.97 0.17
N GLN A 193 28.73 12.94 0.96
CA GLN A 193 28.75 13.34 2.37
C GLN A 193 28.38 12.23 3.37
N CYS A 194 28.22 10.98 2.94
CA CYS A 194 28.20 9.87 3.89
C CYS A 194 29.65 9.48 4.23
N SER A 195 30.17 10.04 5.30
CA SER A 195 31.42 9.63 5.90
C SER A 195 31.34 8.18 6.36
N LEU A 196 32.45 7.46 6.23
CA LEU A 196 32.69 6.05 6.54
C LEU A 196 32.47 5.61 8.01
N SER A 197 31.71 6.36 8.82
CA SER A 197 31.50 6.07 10.23
C SER A 197 30.26 5.25 10.59
N CYS A 198 29.54 4.71 9.61
CA CYS A 198 28.35 3.85 9.83
C CYS A 198 28.58 2.40 9.37
N ILE A 199 29.80 1.87 9.52
CA ILE A 199 30.08 0.44 9.42
C ILE A 199 30.62 0.02 10.78
N GLY A 200 29.75 -0.46 11.63
CA GLY A 200 30.01 -1.13 12.87
C GLY A 200 28.85 -2.03 13.18
#